data_513ee91df855f05053fd0f9627cab696
#
_entry.id   513ee91df855f05053fd0f9627cab696
#
_cell.length_a   1.000
_cell.length_b   1.000
_cell.length_c   1.000
_cell.angle_alpha   90.00
_cell.angle_beta   90.00
_cell.angle_gamma   90.00
#
_symmetry.space_group_name_H-M   'P 1'
#
loop_
_entity.id
_entity.type
_entity.pdbx_description
1 polymer ?
#
loop_
_entity_poly.entity_id
_entity_poly.type
_entity_poly.pdbx_seq_one_letter_code
_entity_poly.pdbx_strand_id
1 'polypeptide(L)'
;MIFQETYLKDAFVVNLAPHIDSRGYFVRLFSKNEFKEIGFNKEFVQVNYASNTQKYTLRGFHFQLPPFCETKLIRCVRGKVQDYIVDVRKGSPTFLKSFTIELSGDNTQMLLVPEGFAHGYLTLEEDSSLIYFHSMLYKPGHEGGLRFDDPVLGIEMPAVPEIVSEKDMHWPYINETHFTGIKTRHHRKRYRHIIHFPHRKRRIYEPEKHYSEN
;
A
#
# COMPACT_ATOMS: atom_id res chain seq x y z
N MET A 1 -5.49 2.84 -14.98
CA MET A 1 -4.54 3.07 -13.87
C MET A 1 -3.12 2.91 -14.37
N ILE A 2 -2.14 3.51 -13.68
CA ILE A 2 -0.71 3.30 -13.98
C ILE A 2 -0.09 2.65 -12.74
N PHE A 3 0.51 1.48 -12.94
CA PHE A 3 1.18 0.74 -11.87
C PHE A 3 2.69 0.98 -11.96
N GLN A 4 3.28 1.44 -10.86
CA GLN A 4 4.70 1.67 -10.74
C GLN A 4 5.25 0.74 -9.64
N GLU A 5 6.01 -0.29 -10.04
CA GLU A 5 6.64 -1.17 -9.07
C GLU A 5 7.68 -0.39 -8.25
N THR A 6 7.68 -0.60 -6.95
CA THR A 6 8.69 -0.03 -6.05
C THR A 6 9.98 -0.87 -6.11
N TYR A 7 11.03 -0.45 -5.42
CA TYR A 7 12.22 -1.31 -5.28
C TYR A 7 11.99 -2.53 -4.36
N LEU A 8 10.88 -2.53 -3.61
CA LEU A 8 10.42 -3.71 -2.88
C LEU A 8 9.52 -4.53 -3.79
N LYS A 9 10.04 -5.66 -4.25
CA LYS A 9 9.39 -6.48 -5.27
C LYS A 9 7.94 -6.82 -4.94
N ASP A 10 7.08 -6.72 -5.97
CA ASP A 10 5.63 -6.98 -5.95
C ASP A 10 4.81 -5.90 -5.22
N ALA A 11 5.46 -4.86 -4.65
CA ALA A 11 4.79 -3.70 -4.08
C ALA A 11 4.68 -2.57 -5.13
N PHE A 12 3.48 -2.00 -5.31
CA PHE A 12 3.20 -1.03 -6.38
C PHE A 12 2.57 0.24 -5.83
N VAL A 13 3.07 1.37 -6.31
CA VAL A 13 2.30 2.62 -6.29
C VAL A 13 1.31 2.57 -7.46
N VAL A 14 0.04 2.75 -7.16
CA VAL A 14 -1.05 2.75 -8.15
C VAL A 14 -1.49 4.18 -8.36
N ASN A 15 -1.11 4.77 -9.50
CA ASN A 15 -1.55 6.11 -9.89
C ASN A 15 -2.90 5.99 -10.58
N LEU A 16 -3.91 6.61 -9.98
CA LEU A 16 -5.27 6.61 -10.47
C LEU A 16 -5.42 7.59 -11.63
N ALA A 17 -6.41 7.35 -12.50
CA ALA A 17 -6.75 8.22 -13.63
C ALA A 17 -8.18 8.75 -13.43
N PRO A 18 -8.36 9.88 -12.72
CA PRO A 18 -9.67 10.48 -12.52
C PRO A 18 -10.24 11.08 -13.80
N HIS A 19 -11.55 10.95 -13.99
CA HIS A 19 -12.33 11.70 -14.98
C HIS A 19 -12.92 12.92 -14.30
N ILE A 20 -12.51 14.09 -14.74
CA ILE A 20 -12.89 15.38 -14.13
C ILE A 20 -13.94 16.04 -14.99
N ASP A 21 -15.04 16.55 -14.38
CA ASP A 21 -16.06 17.38 -15.02
C ASP A 21 -16.56 18.47 -14.04
N SER A 22 -17.62 19.21 -14.42
CA SER A 22 -18.18 20.29 -13.60
C SER A 22 -18.74 19.85 -12.23
N ARG A 23 -18.91 18.55 -12.01
CA ARG A 23 -19.42 17.96 -10.74
C ARG A 23 -18.29 17.54 -9.80
N GLY A 24 -17.02 17.57 -10.25
CA GLY A 24 -15.87 17.06 -9.53
C GLY A 24 -15.13 15.97 -10.32
N TYR A 25 -14.76 14.88 -9.69
CA TYR A 25 -14.12 13.77 -10.39
C TYR A 25 -14.73 12.41 -10.02
N PHE A 26 -14.66 11.52 -11.00
CA PHE A 26 -14.97 10.10 -10.82
C PHE A 26 -13.69 9.30 -11.10
N VAL A 27 -13.35 8.37 -10.19
CA VAL A 27 -12.16 7.55 -10.35
C VAL A 27 -12.43 6.10 -9.95
N ARG A 28 -11.88 5.17 -10.73
CA ARG A 28 -11.91 3.74 -10.40
C ARG A 28 -10.76 3.43 -9.46
N LEU A 29 -11.05 2.86 -8.29
CA LEU A 29 -10.06 2.46 -7.31
C LEU A 29 -9.51 1.05 -7.57
N PHE A 30 -10.33 0.14 -8.12
CA PHE A 30 -9.96 -1.23 -8.39
C PHE A 30 -10.62 -1.75 -9.67
N SER A 31 -9.87 -2.54 -10.42
CA SER A 31 -10.36 -3.32 -11.56
C SER A 31 -9.62 -4.65 -11.60
N LYS A 32 -10.34 -5.76 -11.46
CA LYS A 32 -9.75 -7.10 -11.49
C LYS A 32 -8.90 -7.33 -12.74
N ASN A 33 -9.34 -6.82 -13.89
CA ASN A 33 -8.63 -6.99 -15.16
C ASN A 33 -7.31 -6.19 -15.19
N GLU A 34 -7.31 -4.93 -14.73
CA GLU A 34 -6.11 -4.10 -14.71
C GLU A 34 -5.09 -4.64 -13.69
N PHE A 35 -5.51 -5.06 -12.50
CA PHE A 35 -4.63 -5.64 -11.48
C PHE A 35 -4.04 -7.00 -11.90
N LYS A 36 -4.74 -7.75 -12.75
CA LYS A 36 -4.24 -9.00 -13.32
C LYS A 36 -3.00 -8.77 -14.20
N GLU A 37 -2.87 -7.62 -14.85
CA GLU A 37 -1.71 -7.26 -15.69
C GLU A 37 -0.41 -7.20 -14.89
N ILE A 38 -0.46 -6.85 -13.61
CA ILE A 38 0.67 -6.85 -12.69
C ILE A 38 0.82 -8.16 -11.90
N GLY A 39 0.07 -9.20 -12.25
CA GLY A 39 0.13 -10.51 -11.60
C GLY A 39 -0.75 -10.66 -10.36
N PHE A 40 -1.54 -9.66 -9.97
CA PHE A 40 -2.49 -9.78 -8.87
C PHE A 40 -3.74 -10.52 -9.36
N ASN A 41 -3.86 -11.79 -8.95
CA ASN A 41 -4.97 -12.68 -9.36
C ASN A 41 -5.89 -13.07 -8.19
N LYS A 42 -5.76 -12.40 -7.05
CA LYS A 42 -6.59 -12.63 -5.87
C LYS A 42 -7.84 -11.76 -5.91
N GLU A 43 -8.77 -12.05 -5.02
CA GLU A 43 -9.92 -11.21 -4.76
C GLU A 43 -9.70 -10.43 -3.48
N PHE A 44 -10.28 -9.24 -3.40
CA PHE A 44 -10.43 -8.55 -2.14
C PHE A 44 -11.73 -9.01 -1.50
N VAL A 45 -11.61 -9.57 -0.29
CA VAL A 45 -12.71 -10.24 0.43
C VAL A 45 -13.16 -9.45 1.67
N GLN A 46 -12.45 -8.39 2.03
CA GLN A 46 -12.76 -7.53 3.16
C GLN A 46 -12.33 -6.10 2.83
N VAL A 47 -13.14 -5.14 3.23
CA VAL A 47 -12.82 -3.71 3.12
C VAL A 47 -12.98 -3.07 4.50
N ASN A 48 -11.95 -2.38 4.95
CA ASN A 48 -11.95 -1.64 6.21
C ASN A 48 -11.83 -0.15 5.97
N TYR A 49 -12.42 0.63 6.85
CA TYR A 49 -12.28 2.08 6.90
C TYR A 49 -11.64 2.47 8.24
N ALA A 50 -10.60 3.27 8.20
CA ALA A 50 -9.97 3.86 9.38
C ALA A 50 -10.15 5.37 9.37
N SER A 51 -10.63 5.91 10.48
CA SER A 51 -10.72 7.35 10.72
C SER A 51 -9.80 7.72 11.89
N ASN A 52 -9.05 8.79 11.72
CA ASN A 52 -8.11 9.29 12.72
C ASN A 52 -8.37 10.79 12.88
N THR A 53 -8.82 11.19 14.05
CA THR A 53 -9.18 12.57 14.34
C THR A 53 -7.98 13.47 14.58
N GLN A 54 -6.85 12.89 15.02
CA GLN A 54 -5.68 13.65 15.42
C GLN A 54 -4.50 13.41 14.48
N LYS A 55 -3.76 14.47 14.24
CA LYS A 55 -2.46 14.45 13.58
C LYS A 55 -1.46 13.64 14.41
N TYR A 56 -0.45 13.10 13.76
CA TYR A 56 0.61 12.28 14.36
C TYR A 56 0.11 11.04 15.11
N THR A 57 -1.05 10.52 14.69
CA THR A 57 -1.53 9.19 15.08
C THR A 57 -0.78 8.14 14.26
N LEU A 58 -0.13 7.19 14.94
CA LEU A 58 0.53 6.05 14.31
C LEU A 58 -0.31 4.78 14.50
N ARG A 59 -0.43 4.01 13.43
CA ARG A 59 -0.97 2.63 13.45
C ARG A 59 -0.03 1.72 12.70
N GLY A 60 0.46 0.67 13.37
CA GLY A 60 1.37 -0.29 12.74
C GLY A 60 2.61 -0.63 13.56
N PHE A 61 3.54 -1.39 13.01
CA PHE A 61 3.43 -2.01 11.69
C PHE A 61 2.86 -3.43 11.81
N HIS A 62 1.79 -3.72 11.06
CA HIS A 62 1.03 -4.95 11.22
C HIS A 62 1.06 -5.84 9.97
N PHE A 63 1.07 -7.14 10.18
CA PHE A 63 0.89 -8.16 9.16
C PHE A 63 0.15 -9.37 9.72
N GLN A 64 -0.41 -10.23 8.86
CA GLN A 64 -0.95 -11.51 9.27
C GLN A 64 0.06 -12.63 9.03
N LEU A 65 0.14 -13.55 10.00
CA LEU A 65 1.02 -14.72 9.96
C LEU A 65 0.47 -15.78 8.99
N PRO A 66 1.33 -16.58 8.36
CA PRO A 66 0.88 -17.72 7.58
C PRO A 66 -0.01 -18.68 8.41
N PRO A 67 -1.05 -19.29 7.82
CA PRO A 67 -1.40 -19.25 6.38
C PRO A 67 -2.30 -18.07 5.95
N PHE A 68 -2.52 -17.08 6.80
CA PHE A 68 -3.47 -15.99 6.64
C PHE A 68 -2.83 -14.68 6.11
N CYS A 69 -1.65 -14.77 5.50
CA CYS A 69 -1.02 -13.60 4.86
C CYS A 69 -1.96 -12.94 3.85
N GLU A 70 -1.94 -11.62 3.82
CA GLU A 70 -2.84 -10.82 2.99
C GLU A 70 -2.08 -9.83 2.10
N THR A 71 -2.65 -9.56 0.94
CA THR A 71 -2.33 -8.38 0.15
C THR A 71 -3.30 -7.27 0.54
N LYS A 72 -2.79 -6.06 0.73
CA LYS A 72 -3.60 -4.86 1.01
C LYS A 72 -3.52 -3.90 -0.16
N LEU A 73 -4.63 -3.23 -0.48
CA LEU A 73 -4.64 -2.07 -1.36
C LEU A 73 -5.17 -0.89 -0.54
N ILE A 74 -4.36 0.16 -0.43
CA ILE A 74 -4.55 1.24 0.54
C ILE A 74 -4.79 2.56 -0.17
N ARG A 75 -5.80 3.30 0.25
CA ARG A 75 -6.14 4.63 -0.24
C ARG A 75 -6.40 5.58 0.94
N CYS A 76 -5.68 6.69 0.99
CA CYS A 76 -6.08 7.82 1.82
C CYS A 76 -7.20 8.59 1.09
N VAL A 77 -8.38 8.68 1.70
CA VAL A 77 -9.56 9.31 1.08
C VAL A 77 -9.85 10.70 1.63
N ARG A 78 -9.24 11.05 2.76
CA ARG A 78 -9.32 12.37 3.39
C ARG A 78 -8.04 12.63 4.18
N GLY A 79 -7.59 13.88 4.21
CA GLY A 79 -6.37 14.27 4.90
C GLY A 79 -5.12 13.67 4.26
N LYS A 80 -4.11 13.43 5.07
CA LYS A 80 -2.78 13.05 4.59
C LYS A 80 -2.10 12.11 5.59
N VAL A 81 -1.41 11.10 5.06
CA VAL A 81 -0.60 10.18 5.86
C VAL A 81 0.75 9.93 5.21
N GLN A 82 1.77 9.69 6.02
CA GLN A 82 2.98 9.00 5.59
C GLN A 82 2.76 7.52 5.79
N ASP A 83 2.73 6.77 4.68
CA ASP A 83 2.48 5.34 4.66
C ASP A 83 3.80 4.57 4.56
N TYR A 84 3.92 3.45 5.27
CA TYR A 84 5.15 2.66 5.39
C TYR A 84 4.86 1.18 5.16
N ILE A 85 5.72 0.53 4.40
CA ILE A 85 5.75 -0.92 4.29
C ILE A 85 7.16 -1.45 4.55
N VAL A 86 7.24 -2.62 5.19
CA VAL A 86 8.50 -3.31 5.50
C VAL A 86 8.41 -4.73 4.97
N ASP A 87 9.38 -5.16 4.19
CA ASP A 87 9.45 -6.54 3.70
C ASP A 87 9.83 -7.50 4.84
N VAL A 88 8.90 -8.35 5.26
CA VAL A 88 9.12 -9.35 6.30
C VAL A 88 9.19 -10.78 5.75
N ARG A 89 9.36 -10.95 4.45
CA ARG A 89 9.45 -12.26 3.80
C ARG A 89 10.81 -12.91 4.07
N LYS A 90 10.78 -14.11 4.59
CA LYS A 90 11.99 -14.89 4.86
C LYS A 90 12.74 -15.21 3.56
N GLY A 91 14.02 -14.83 3.51
CA GLY A 91 14.90 -15.05 2.35
C GLY A 91 14.68 -14.08 1.20
N SER A 92 13.90 -13.01 1.39
CA SER A 92 13.80 -11.92 0.44
C SER A 92 15.12 -11.14 0.35
N PRO A 93 15.57 -10.72 -0.83
CA PRO A 93 16.74 -9.85 -0.97
C PRO A 93 16.53 -8.46 -0.35
N THR A 94 15.27 -8.08 -0.11
CA THR A 94 14.88 -6.83 0.54
C THR A 94 14.32 -7.04 1.96
N PHE A 95 14.65 -8.18 2.59
CA PHE A 95 14.22 -8.46 3.95
C PHE A 95 14.62 -7.31 4.91
N LEU A 96 13.64 -6.84 5.71
CA LEU A 96 13.71 -5.68 6.61
C LEU A 96 14.00 -4.33 5.93
N LYS A 97 13.95 -4.24 4.60
CA LYS A 97 13.92 -2.95 3.92
C LYS A 97 12.52 -2.37 3.93
N SER A 98 12.43 -1.06 4.09
CA SER A 98 11.17 -0.31 4.12
C SER A 98 11.01 0.53 2.85
N PHE A 99 9.77 0.80 2.47
CA PHE A 99 9.41 1.82 1.49
C PHE A 99 8.37 2.73 2.12
N THR A 100 8.46 4.01 1.82
CA THR A 100 7.56 5.03 2.35
C THR A 100 7.00 5.91 1.24
N ILE A 101 5.76 6.34 1.39
CA ILE A 101 5.06 7.22 0.46
C ILE A 101 4.04 8.09 1.19
N GLU A 102 3.91 9.34 0.76
CA GLU A 102 2.79 10.19 1.18
C GLU A 102 1.53 9.81 0.40
N LEU A 103 0.46 9.46 1.11
CA LEU A 103 -0.87 9.27 0.55
C LEU A 103 -1.81 10.35 1.08
N SER A 104 -2.62 10.95 0.20
CA SER A 104 -3.58 11.98 0.59
C SER A 104 -4.91 11.84 -0.15
N GLY A 105 -5.94 12.54 0.33
CA GLY A 105 -7.22 12.67 -0.38
C GLY A 105 -7.04 13.19 -1.79
N ASP A 106 -6.04 14.05 -2.01
CA ASP A 106 -5.84 14.82 -3.24
C ASP A 106 -4.90 14.18 -4.26
N ASN A 107 -3.89 13.39 -3.81
CA ASN A 107 -2.83 12.93 -4.71
C ASN A 107 -3.20 11.75 -5.61
N THR A 108 -4.44 11.26 -5.55
CA THR A 108 -4.98 10.16 -6.38
C THR A 108 -4.08 8.92 -6.48
N GLN A 109 -3.29 8.65 -5.43
CA GLN A 109 -2.39 7.51 -5.34
C GLN A 109 -2.93 6.47 -4.36
N MET A 110 -2.59 5.20 -4.62
CA MET A 110 -2.82 4.08 -3.72
C MET A 110 -1.53 3.26 -3.61
N LEU A 111 -1.42 2.48 -2.54
CA LEU A 111 -0.33 1.54 -2.36
C LEU A 111 -0.85 0.10 -2.35
N LEU A 112 -0.34 -0.74 -3.25
CA LEU A 112 -0.55 -2.19 -3.23
C LEU A 112 0.59 -2.83 -2.44
N VAL A 113 0.24 -3.41 -1.30
CA VAL A 113 1.14 -4.05 -0.34
C VAL A 113 0.97 -5.55 -0.44
N PRO A 114 1.96 -6.31 -0.95
CA PRO A 114 1.83 -7.76 -1.14
C PRO A 114 1.86 -8.53 0.18
N GLU A 115 1.55 -9.84 0.11
CA GLU A 115 1.74 -10.74 1.24
C GLU A 115 3.17 -10.74 1.75
N GLY A 116 3.33 -10.77 3.07
CA GLY A 116 4.65 -10.78 3.69
C GLY A 116 5.28 -9.42 3.84
N PHE A 117 4.44 -8.39 3.91
CA PHE A 117 4.83 -7.05 4.29
C PHE A 117 4.14 -6.63 5.58
N ALA A 118 4.88 -6.01 6.48
CA ALA A 118 4.32 -5.24 7.56
C ALA A 118 3.93 -3.85 7.03
N HIS A 119 2.80 -3.33 7.48
CA HIS A 119 2.24 -2.06 7.05
C HIS A 119 1.88 -1.19 8.24
N GLY A 120 2.16 0.09 8.14
CA GLY A 120 1.77 1.12 9.10
C GLY A 120 1.73 2.50 8.46
N TYR A 121 1.20 3.46 9.17
CA TYR A 121 1.15 4.85 8.73
C TYR A 121 1.17 5.83 9.90
N LEU A 122 1.64 7.03 9.62
CA LEU A 122 1.56 8.20 10.50
C LEU A 122 0.66 9.25 9.85
N THR A 123 -0.36 9.73 10.56
CA THR A 123 -1.19 10.85 10.06
C THR A 123 -0.39 12.14 10.07
N LEU A 124 -0.47 12.90 8.96
CA LEU A 124 0.17 14.19 8.79
C LEU A 124 -0.81 15.37 8.90
N GLU A 125 -2.11 15.06 8.90
CA GLU A 125 -3.20 16.01 9.04
C GLU A 125 -4.26 15.45 9.98
N GLU A 126 -5.03 16.32 10.60
CA GLU A 126 -6.23 15.96 11.37
C GLU A 126 -7.29 15.34 10.45
N ASP A 127 -8.23 14.59 11.02
CA ASP A 127 -9.34 13.94 10.32
C ASP A 127 -8.90 13.08 9.10
N SER A 128 -7.69 12.51 9.15
CA SER A 128 -7.20 11.64 8.08
C SER A 128 -7.93 10.29 8.07
N SER A 129 -8.36 9.87 6.89
CA SER A 129 -9.14 8.64 6.72
C SER A 129 -8.63 7.79 5.57
N LEU A 130 -8.59 6.47 5.81
CA LEU A 130 -8.09 5.50 4.85
C LEU A 130 -9.10 4.38 4.60
N ILE A 131 -9.10 3.85 3.38
CA ILE A 131 -9.78 2.61 3.00
C ILE A 131 -8.73 1.56 2.67
N TYR A 132 -8.96 0.34 3.18
CA TYR A 132 -8.10 -0.82 2.94
C TYR A 132 -8.93 -1.94 2.32
N PHE A 133 -8.46 -2.45 1.21
CA PHE A 133 -8.97 -3.68 0.62
C PHE A 133 -8.03 -4.81 1.00
N HIS A 134 -8.55 -5.93 1.50
CA HIS A 134 -7.80 -7.08 1.99
C HIS A 134 -8.10 -8.32 1.17
N SER A 135 -7.08 -9.05 0.75
CA SER A 135 -7.23 -10.31 0.00
C SER A 135 -7.45 -11.54 0.89
N MET A 136 -7.45 -11.34 2.21
CA MET A 136 -7.70 -12.38 3.23
C MET A 136 -8.56 -11.78 4.33
N LEU A 137 -9.46 -12.57 4.89
CA LEU A 137 -10.21 -12.18 6.08
C LEU A 137 -9.27 -12.03 7.28
N TYR A 138 -9.58 -11.07 8.14
CA TYR A 138 -8.87 -10.93 9.40
C TYR A 138 -9.02 -12.19 10.27
N LYS A 139 -7.92 -12.68 10.80
CA LYS A 139 -7.87 -13.87 11.64
C LYS A 139 -7.29 -13.54 13.01
N PRO A 140 -8.13 -13.42 14.05
CA PRO A 140 -7.65 -13.21 15.42
C PRO A 140 -6.61 -14.26 15.85
N GLY A 141 -5.57 -13.81 16.55
CA GLY A 141 -4.48 -14.67 17.04
C GLY A 141 -3.44 -15.06 15.97
N HIS A 142 -3.56 -14.53 14.73
CA HIS A 142 -2.59 -14.72 13.66
C HIS A 142 -2.01 -13.39 13.20
N GLU A 143 -1.86 -12.47 14.12
CA GLU A 143 -1.25 -11.16 13.88
C GLU A 143 0.23 -11.19 14.23
N GLY A 144 1.01 -10.47 13.45
CA GLY A 144 2.38 -10.09 13.76
C GLY A 144 2.53 -8.58 13.66
N GLY A 145 3.54 -8.06 14.33
CA GLY A 145 3.87 -6.64 14.27
C GLY A 145 5.36 -6.40 14.43
N LEU A 146 5.78 -5.22 13.99
CA LEU A 146 7.11 -4.68 14.23
C LEU A 146 6.95 -3.33 14.95
N ARG A 147 7.85 -3.04 15.85
CA ARG A 147 7.90 -1.71 16.46
C ARG A 147 8.32 -0.68 15.43
N PHE A 148 7.60 0.43 15.40
CA PHE A 148 7.89 1.53 14.48
C PHE A 148 9.23 2.23 14.76
N ASP A 149 9.67 2.19 16.01
CA ASP A 149 10.92 2.78 16.51
C ASP A 149 12.08 1.76 16.60
N ASP A 150 11.94 0.60 15.94
CA ASP A 150 13.00 -0.42 15.94
C ASP A 150 14.23 0.08 15.17
N PRO A 151 15.41 0.18 15.83
CA PRO A 151 16.63 0.68 15.19
C PRO A 151 17.08 -0.16 13.98
N VAL A 152 16.72 -1.45 13.94
CA VAL A 152 17.05 -2.34 12.81
C VAL A 152 16.34 -1.91 11.52
N LEU A 153 15.17 -1.29 11.63
CA LEU A 153 14.39 -0.83 10.47
C LEU A 153 14.94 0.49 9.90
N GLY A 154 15.56 1.34 10.74
CA GLY A 154 16.12 2.61 10.32
C GLY A 154 15.09 3.53 9.65
N ILE A 155 13.82 3.48 10.09
CA ILE A 155 12.75 4.28 9.51
C ILE A 155 12.77 5.68 10.12
N GLU A 156 12.99 6.67 9.27
CA GLU A 156 12.86 8.08 9.65
C GLU A 156 11.40 8.52 9.45
N MET A 157 10.81 9.10 10.49
CA MET A 157 9.46 9.65 10.44
C MET A 157 9.51 11.18 10.40
N PRO A 158 8.58 11.84 9.66
CA PRO A 158 8.56 13.30 9.55
C PRO A 158 8.21 14.01 10.87
N ALA A 159 7.66 13.27 11.83
CA ALA A 159 7.38 13.73 13.18
C ALA A 159 7.39 12.56 14.17
N VAL A 160 7.55 12.87 15.43
CA VAL A 160 7.39 11.90 16.52
C VAL A 160 5.90 11.56 16.65
N PRO A 161 5.50 10.26 16.63
CA PRO A 161 4.13 9.89 16.89
C PRO A 161 3.65 10.34 18.29
N GLU A 162 2.49 11.00 18.34
CA GLU A 162 1.89 11.47 19.59
C GLU A 162 0.87 10.48 20.13
N ILE A 163 0.21 9.74 19.23
CA ILE A 163 -0.82 8.76 19.57
C ILE A 163 -0.43 7.42 18.95
N VAL A 164 -0.19 6.45 19.79
CA VAL A 164 0.12 5.07 19.43
C VAL A 164 -0.67 4.14 20.35
N SER A 165 -1.23 3.05 19.84
CA SER A 165 -1.92 2.08 20.69
C SER A 165 -0.92 1.35 21.59
N GLU A 166 -1.39 0.91 22.79
CA GLU A 166 -0.56 0.10 23.66
C GLU A 166 -0.06 -1.16 22.97
N LYS A 167 -0.89 -1.80 22.14
CA LYS A 167 -0.50 -2.95 21.34
C LYS A 167 0.71 -2.65 20.46
N ASP A 168 0.70 -1.50 19.78
CA ASP A 168 1.76 -1.12 18.85
C ASP A 168 3.05 -0.71 19.56
N MET A 169 2.92 -0.22 20.79
CA MET A 169 4.04 0.08 21.69
C MET A 169 4.69 -1.17 22.30
N HIS A 170 3.98 -2.31 22.35
CA HIS A 170 4.45 -3.52 23.03
C HIS A 170 4.97 -4.61 22.08
N TRP A 171 5.05 -4.36 20.76
CA TRP A 171 5.78 -5.28 19.90
C TRP A 171 7.24 -5.36 20.34
N PRO A 172 7.83 -6.57 20.44
CA PRO A 172 9.24 -6.71 20.82
C PRO A 172 10.15 -6.19 19.70
N TYR A 173 11.33 -5.75 20.04
CA TYR A 173 12.35 -5.40 19.06
C TYR A 173 12.84 -6.63 18.29
N ILE A 174 13.22 -6.45 17.04
CA ILE A 174 13.66 -7.53 16.14
C ILE A 174 14.84 -8.30 16.74
N ASN A 175 15.81 -7.60 17.32
CA ASN A 175 16.99 -8.22 17.94
C ASN A 175 16.64 -9.08 19.16
N GLU A 176 15.55 -8.79 19.87
CA GLU A 176 15.12 -9.54 21.05
C GLU A 176 14.45 -10.87 20.67
N THR A 177 13.81 -10.93 19.50
CA THR A 177 13.03 -12.09 19.05
C THR A 177 13.75 -12.99 18.08
N HIS A 178 14.94 -12.62 17.62
CA HIS A 178 15.64 -13.28 16.51
C HIS A 178 14.74 -13.47 15.27
N PHE A 179 13.92 -12.46 14.97
CA PHE A 179 12.97 -12.49 13.86
C PHE A 179 13.67 -12.75 12.52
N THR A 180 13.36 -13.85 11.89
CA THR A 180 13.98 -14.28 10.62
C THR A 180 13.04 -14.17 9.42
N GLY A 181 11.90 -13.50 9.60
CA GLY A 181 10.87 -13.33 8.58
C GLY A 181 9.84 -14.45 8.51
N ILE A 182 8.78 -14.21 7.73
CA ILE A 182 7.69 -15.16 7.52
C ILE A 182 7.80 -15.83 6.15
N LYS A 183 7.34 -17.09 6.05
CA LYS A 183 7.27 -17.82 4.78
C LYS A 183 5.93 -17.52 4.11
N THR A 184 5.94 -16.88 2.96
CA THR A 184 4.75 -16.68 2.13
C THR A 184 4.62 -17.77 1.07
N ARG A 185 3.40 -18.03 0.56
CA ARG A 185 3.17 -19.11 -0.43
C ARG A 185 3.82 -18.84 -1.79
N HIS A 186 4.26 -17.62 -2.07
CA HIS A 186 4.74 -17.20 -3.40
C HIS A 186 6.25 -17.36 -3.66
N HIS A 187 7.04 -17.87 -2.71
CA HIS A 187 8.48 -18.07 -2.92
C HIS A 187 8.83 -19.33 -3.75
N ARG A 188 7.82 -20.03 -4.35
CA ARG A 188 8.08 -21.12 -5.29
C ARG A 188 7.69 -20.73 -6.72
N LYS A 189 8.73 -20.37 -7.53
CA LYS A 189 8.77 -20.28 -9.00
C LYS A 189 7.99 -19.13 -9.67
N ARG A 190 8.74 -18.10 -10.09
CA ARG A 190 8.73 -17.62 -11.49
C ARG A 190 9.84 -16.59 -11.71
N TYR A 191 11.07 -17.06 -11.82
CA TYR A 191 12.06 -16.35 -12.66
C TYR A 191 11.81 -16.81 -14.10
N ARG A 192 11.06 -16.06 -14.92
CA ARG A 192 11.18 -16.04 -16.37
C ARG A 192 10.46 -14.83 -16.96
N HIS A 193 11.25 -14.10 -17.73
CA HIS A 193 10.90 -13.07 -18.72
C HIS A 193 10.52 -11.66 -18.24
N ILE A 194 11.53 -10.82 -18.25
CA ILE A 194 11.41 -9.38 -18.47
C ILE A 194 10.78 -9.20 -19.86
N ILE A 195 9.55 -8.77 -19.93
CA ILE A 195 8.94 -8.34 -21.20
C ILE A 195 9.22 -6.85 -21.32
N HIS A 196 10.11 -6.53 -22.25
CA HIS A 196 10.35 -5.17 -22.71
C HIS A 196 9.11 -4.69 -23.46
N PHE A 197 8.38 -3.71 -22.95
CA PHE A 197 7.29 -3.08 -23.67
C PHE A 197 7.83 -1.99 -24.59
N PRO A 198 7.59 -2.06 -25.93
CA PRO A 198 7.90 -0.94 -26.82
C PRO A 198 6.93 0.22 -26.58
N HIS A 199 7.48 1.43 -26.54
CA HIS A 199 6.74 2.67 -26.46
C HIS A 199 5.60 2.74 -27.48
N ARG A 200 4.34 2.65 -27.04
CA ARG A 200 3.19 3.01 -27.86
C ARG A 200 3.08 4.54 -27.92
N LYS A 201 3.20 5.08 -29.12
CA LYS A 201 3.00 6.49 -29.45
C LYS A 201 1.65 6.98 -28.95
N ARG A 202 1.64 8.09 -28.22
CA ARG A 202 0.44 8.83 -27.83
C ARG A 202 -0.34 9.21 -29.10
N ARG A 203 -1.61 8.81 -29.20
CA ARG A 203 -2.56 9.49 -30.08
C ARG A 203 -3.03 10.75 -29.35
N ILE A 204 -2.66 11.87 -29.88
CA ILE A 204 -3.19 13.19 -29.50
C ILE A 204 -4.63 13.23 -30.04
N TYR A 205 -5.59 13.40 -29.15
CA TYR A 205 -6.98 13.62 -29.50
C TYR A 205 -7.14 15.12 -29.77
N GLU A 206 -7.31 15.49 -31.05
CA GLU A 206 -7.72 16.86 -31.44
C GLU A 206 -9.25 16.96 -31.35
N PRO A 207 -9.82 17.97 -30.67
CA PRO A 207 -11.27 18.17 -30.66
C PRO A 207 -11.71 18.75 -32.01
N GLU A 208 -12.67 18.06 -32.64
CA GLU A 208 -13.36 18.60 -33.84
C GLU A 208 -14.08 19.90 -33.51
N LYS A 209 -13.70 20.95 -34.27
CA LYS A 209 -14.42 22.23 -34.28
C LYS A 209 -15.70 22.05 -35.11
N HIS A 210 -16.85 22.02 -34.45
CA HIS A 210 -18.12 22.25 -35.14
C HIS A 210 -18.27 23.75 -35.42
N TYR A 211 -18.14 24.10 -36.69
CA TYR A 211 -18.66 25.37 -37.22
C TYR A 211 -20.17 25.19 -37.39
N SER A 212 -20.96 26.02 -36.70
CA SER A 212 -22.35 26.26 -37.04
C SER A 212 -22.41 27.38 -38.04
N GLU A 213 -22.76 27.09 -39.27
CA GLU A 213 -23.32 28.09 -40.22
C GLU A 213 -24.85 28.05 -40.10
N ASN A 214 -25.40 29.25 -40.08
CA ASN A 214 -26.77 29.76 -40.16
C ASN A 214 -27.50 29.99 -38.85
#